data_8c86889248f0f8731c8ea464541c6af5
#
_entry.id   8c86889248f0f8731c8ea464541c6af5
#
_cell.length_a   1.000
_cell.length_b   1.000
_cell.length_c   1.000
_cell.angle_alpha   90.00
_cell.angle_beta   90.00
_cell.angle_gamma   90.00
#
_symmetry.space_group_name_H-M   'P 1'
#
loop_
_entity.id
_entity.type
_entity.pdbx_description
1 polymer ?
#
loop_
_entity_poly.entity_id
_entity_poly.type
_entity_poly.pdbx_seq_one_letter_code
_entity_poly.pdbx_strand_id
1 'polypeptide(L)'
;MEGAVRCFTAKKAAIFSIGAFGERWYKMATSNGVPADIFRSELGQITTPEMVDEALSTGEYDMITITHNETSTGIHNPVGKISEVLKAKYPDVILCVDTVSSMGGDFIPVDEWGIDVCITSTQKCLGLPPGMAIASVSDRALEKAKTIPNRGLYFDYVELAKFVHEKPFQYPSTPSEAHMFALDYQLDCILAEGVENRYKRHCEMAELVRDWARKNAELYSDPDNLSVTVTCIKNTLGIPFPEINKKMGERGYLLSGGYGALKETTFRIAHMADTTIDEIKAMLKDLDEVIAELKAQNA
;
A
#
# COMPACT_ATOMS: atom_id res chain seq x y z
N MET A 1 4.34 -10.64 -0.45
CA MET A 1 3.02 -11.14 -0.93
C MET A 1 3.08 -12.65 -1.22
N GLU A 2 3.85 -13.13 -2.19
CA GLU A 2 3.89 -14.56 -2.55
C GLU A 2 4.27 -15.47 -1.37
N GLY A 3 5.35 -15.16 -0.65
CA GLY A 3 5.72 -15.89 0.56
C GLY A 3 4.64 -15.88 1.62
N ALA A 4 3.92 -14.76 1.79
CA ALA A 4 2.86 -14.66 2.78
C ALA A 4 1.69 -15.61 2.49
N VAL A 5 1.15 -15.62 1.26
CA VAL A 5 0.03 -16.52 0.94
C VAL A 5 0.42 -17.99 1.05
N ARG A 6 1.67 -18.33 0.73
CA ARG A 6 2.18 -19.72 0.85
C ARG A 6 2.47 -20.15 2.27
N CYS A 7 2.98 -19.24 3.10
CA CYS A 7 3.40 -19.57 4.46
C CYS A 7 2.25 -19.57 5.47
N PHE A 8 1.18 -18.78 5.22
CA PHE A 8 0.18 -18.55 6.25
C PHE A 8 -1.23 -19.05 5.88
N THR A 9 -1.41 -19.67 4.70
CA THR A 9 -2.68 -20.28 4.30
C THR A 9 -2.59 -21.81 4.43
N ALA A 10 -3.31 -22.38 5.38
CA ALA A 10 -3.43 -23.82 5.56
C ALA A 10 -4.68 -24.40 4.90
N LYS A 11 -5.80 -23.66 4.93
CA LYS A 11 -7.08 -24.05 4.33
C LYS A 11 -7.34 -23.24 3.05
N LYS A 12 -7.72 -21.97 3.22
CA LYS A 12 -8.11 -21.08 2.13
C LYS A 12 -7.92 -19.63 2.55
N ALA A 13 -7.44 -18.80 1.65
CA ALA A 13 -7.29 -17.37 1.89
C ALA A 13 -8.50 -16.60 1.39
N ALA A 14 -9.00 -15.65 2.19
CA ALA A 14 -9.94 -14.62 1.73
C ALA A 14 -9.17 -13.36 1.33
N ILE A 15 -9.23 -13.01 0.06
CA ILE A 15 -8.53 -11.85 -0.50
C ILE A 15 -9.53 -10.72 -0.71
N PHE A 16 -9.39 -9.64 0.06
CA PHE A 16 -10.23 -8.45 -0.08
C PHE A 16 -9.57 -7.45 -1.02
N SER A 17 -10.27 -7.13 -2.11
CA SER A 17 -9.75 -6.29 -3.19
C SER A 17 -10.57 -5.01 -3.35
N ILE A 18 -9.88 -3.88 -3.28
CA ILE A 18 -10.40 -2.54 -3.55
C ILE A 18 -9.69 -1.88 -4.75
N GLY A 19 -8.95 -2.70 -5.52
CA GLY A 19 -8.23 -2.25 -6.71
C GLY A 19 -7.14 -3.21 -7.17
N ALA A 20 -6.19 -2.67 -7.94
CA ALA A 20 -5.20 -3.47 -8.67
C ALA A 20 -4.25 -4.27 -7.76
N PHE A 21 -3.96 -3.77 -6.54
CA PHE A 21 -3.04 -4.48 -5.65
C PHE A 21 -3.74 -5.59 -4.88
N GLY A 22 -5.02 -5.44 -4.54
CA GLY A 22 -5.85 -6.55 -4.06
C GLY A 22 -5.98 -7.68 -5.10
N GLU A 23 -6.22 -7.33 -6.37
CA GLU A 23 -6.22 -8.30 -7.48
C GLU A 23 -4.87 -9.04 -7.61
N ARG A 24 -3.77 -8.35 -7.36
CA ARG A 24 -2.43 -8.95 -7.39
C ARG A 24 -2.24 -9.99 -6.29
N TRP A 25 -2.78 -9.77 -5.10
CA TRP A 25 -2.78 -10.77 -4.03
C TRP A 25 -3.49 -12.06 -4.45
N TYR A 26 -4.67 -11.94 -5.04
CA TYR A 26 -5.43 -13.08 -5.55
C TYR A 26 -4.67 -13.85 -6.63
N LYS A 27 -4.09 -13.11 -7.60
CA LYS A 27 -3.28 -13.70 -8.65
C LYS A 27 -2.06 -14.43 -8.08
N MET A 28 -1.40 -13.89 -7.06
CA MET A 28 -0.27 -14.56 -6.41
C MET A 28 -0.70 -15.83 -5.68
N ALA A 29 -1.80 -15.83 -4.95
CA ALA A 29 -2.32 -17.02 -4.30
C ALA A 29 -2.60 -18.12 -5.33
N THR A 30 -3.42 -17.83 -6.34
CA THR A 30 -3.84 -18.80 -7.35
C THR A 30 -2.69 -19.31 -8.21
N SER A 31 -1.75 -18.44 -8.60
CA SER A 31 -0.56 -18.84 -9.39
C SER A 31 0.40 -19.74 -8.62
N ASN A 32 0.33 -19.75 -7.30
CA ASN A 32 1.11 -20.63 -6.44
C ASN A 32 0.32 -21.85 -5.94
N GLY A 33 -0.89 -22.08 -6.48
CA GLY A 33 -1.74 -23.21 -6.09
C GLY A 33 -2.31 -23.09 -4.67
N VAL A 34 -2.31 -21.89 -4.08
CA VAL A 34 -2.93 -21.61 -2.77
C VAL A 34 -4.42 -21.41 -2.98
N PRO A 35 -5.29 -22.21 -2.31
CA PRO A 35 -6.73 -22.00 -2.38
C PRO A 35 -7.10 -20.59 -1.90
N ALA A 36 -7.86 -19.85 -2.70
CA ALA A 36 -8.26 -18.49 -2.35
C ALA A 36 -9.57 -18.09 -3.03
N ASP A 37 -10.36 -17.28 -2.33
CA ASP A 37 -11.47 -16.52 -2.93
C ASP A 37 -11.17 -15.04 -2.88
N ILE A 38 -11.78 -14.29 -3.79
CA ILE A 38 -11.61 -12.84 -3.86
C ILE A 38 -12.95 -12.15 -3.62
N PHE A 39 -12.95 -11.21 -2.69
CA PHE A 39 -14.07 -10.35 -2.34
C PHE A 39 -13.77 -8.93 -2.83
N ARG A 40 -14.55 -8.45 -3.78
CA ARG A 40 -14.31 -7.16 -4.43
C ARG A 40 -15.27 -6.11 -3.95
N SER A 41 -14.75 -4.97 -3.52
CA SER A 41 -15.53 -3.74 -3.44
C SER A 41 -15.54 -3.03 -4.80
N GLU A 42 -16.48 -2.14 -5.00
CA GLU A 42 -16.44 -1.23 -6.15
C GLU A 42 -15.17 -0.37 -6.10
N LEU A 43 -14.62 -0.02 -7.26
CA LEU A 43 -13.42 0.81 -7.32
C LEU A 43 -13.68 2.17 -6.68
N GLY A 44 -12.81 2.58 -5.78
CA GLY A 44 -12.98 3.81 -5.00
C GLY A 44 -13.79 3.62 -3.72
N GLN A 45 -14.21 2.40 -3.39
CA GLN A 45 -14.87 2.02 -2.13
C GLN A 45 -13.97 1.12 -1.28
N ILE A 46 -14.19 1.13 0.03
CA ILE A 46 -13.42 0.33 1.00
C ILE A 46 -13.93 -1.12 1.11
N THR A 47 -13.10 -1.97 1.68
CA THR A 47 -13.57 -3.21 2.32
C THR A 47 -14.16 -2.86 3.68
N THR A 48 -15.44 -3.16 3.91
CA THR A 48 -16.05 -2.88 5.20
C THR A 48 -15.85 -4.02 6.21
N PRO A 49 -15.88 -3.75 7.52
CA PRO A 49 -15.86 -4.80 8.55
C PRO A 49 -16.96 -5.85 8.37
N GLU A 50 -18.14 -5.44 7.89
CA GLU A 50 -19.29 -6.32 7.64
C GLU A 50 -19.00 -7.31 6.51
N MET A 51 -18.36 -6.88 5.43
CA MET A 51 -17.94 -7.77 4.35
C MET A 51 -16.95 -8.83 4.84
N VAL A 52 -16.05 -8.45 5.75
CA VAL A 52 -15.10 -9.39 6.35
C VAL A 52 -15.82 -10.37 7.28
N ASP A 53 -16.73 -9.90 8.10
CA ASP A 53 -17.56 -10.73 9.00
C ASP A 53 -18.38 -11.75 8.20
N GLU A 54 -19.07 -11.30 7.15
CA GLU A 54 -19.87 -12.18 6.29
C GLU A 54 -19.01 -13.28 5.65
N ALA A 55 -17.87 -12.92 5.05
CA ALA A 55 -16.98 -13.89 4.44
C ALA A 55 -16.44 -14.91 5.43
N LEU A 56 -15.98 -14.46 6.60
CA LEU A 56 -15.38 -15.33 7.60
C LEU A 56 -16.40 -16.19 8.38
N SER A 57 -17.68 -15.79 8.42
CA SER A 57 -18.75 -16.55 9.08
C SER A 57 -18.95 -17.95 8.50
N THR A 58 -18.48 -18.20 7.28
CA THR A 58 -18.51 -19.52 6.63
C THR A 58 -17.56 -20.54 7.29
N GLY A 59 -16.53 -20.08 8.00
CA GLY A 59 -15.51 -20.94 8.62
C GLY A 59 -14.51 -21.57 7.62
N GLU A 60 -14.57 -21.17 6.35
CA GLU A 60 -13.71 -21.74 5.31
C GLU A 60 -12.30 -21.16 5.31
N TYR A 61 -12.12 -19.93 5.79
CA TYR A 61 -10.88 -19.17 5.66
C TYR A 61 -10.07 -19.18 6.95
N ASP A 62 -8.77 -19.28 6.79
CA ASP A 62 -7.81 -19.25 7.90
C ASP A 62 -6.73 -18.16 7.73
N MET A 63 -6.83 -17.39 6.66
CA MET A 63 -6.03 -16.19 6.39
C MET A 63 -6.88 -15.17 5.61
N ILE A 64 -6.71 -13.89 5.92
CA ILE A 64 -7.22 -12.80 5.08
C ILE A 64 -6.09 -11.88 4.63
N THR A 65 -6.27 -11.26 3.49
CA THR A 65 -5.39 -10.18 3.03
C THR A 65 -6.16 -8.89 2.84
N ILE A 66 -5.63 -7.80 3.39
CA ILE A 66 -6.17 -6.45 3.24
C ILE A 66 -5.07 -5.56 2.66
N THR A 67 -5.36 -4.86 1.56
CA THR A 67 -4.51 -3.77 1.10
C THR A 67 -4.88 -2.52 1.89
N HIS A 68 -4.00 -2.06 2.78
CA HIS A 68 -4.27 -0.87 3.61
C HIS A 68 -4.48 0.37 2.74
N ASN A 69 -3.57 0.61 1.81
CA ASN A 69 -3.62 1.74 0.89
C ASN A 69 -3.56 1.28 -0.55
N GLU A 70 -4.66 1.40 -1.29
CA GLU A 70 -4.76 1.01 -2.68
C GLU A 70 -4.28 2.15 -3.60
N THR A 71 -3.06 2.02 -4.07
CA THR A 71 -2.39 3.06 -4.88
C THR A 71 -3.11 3.33 -6.22
N SER A 72 -3.84 2.37 -6.75
CA SER A 72 -4.51 2.52 -8.05
C SER A 72 -5.72 3.45 -7.98
N THR A 73 -6.38 3.51 -6.84
CA THR A 73 -7.60 4.30 -6.59
C THR A 73 -7.41 5.46 -5.62
N GLY A 74 -6.32 5.47 -4.84
CA GLY A 74 -6.07 6.49 -3.83
C GLY A 74 -7.01 6.40 -2.62
N ILE A 75 -7.42 5.17 -2.26
CA ILE A 75 -8.28 4.88 -1.11
C ILE A 75 -7.55 4.05 -0.07
N HIS A 76 -7.89 4.20 1.20
CA HIS A 76 -7.35 3.36 2.26
C HIS A 76 -8.43 2.60 3.03
N ASN A 77 -8.15 1.35 3.37
CA ASN A 77 -9.04 0.48 4.14
C ASN A 77 -8.96 0.75 5.65
N PRO A 78 -10.07 0.68 6.38
CA PRO A 78 -10.12 0.88 7.82
C PRO A 78 -9.62 -0.39 8.58
N VAL A 79 -8.32 -0.71 8.44
CA VAL A 79 -7.71 -1.93 8.99
C VAL A 79 -7.94 -2.08 10.49
N GLY A 80 -7.91 -0.99 11.26
CA GLY A 80 -8.21 -1.02 12.70
C GLY A 80 -9.61 -1.58 12.99
N LYS A 81 -10.64 -1.10 12.29
CA LYS A 81 -12.03 -1.58 12.45
C LYS A 81 -12.19 -3.04 11.98
N ILE A 82 -11.52 -3.42 10.91
CA ILE A 82 -11.48 -4.80 10.42
C ILE A 82 -10.84 -5.70 11.48
N SER A 83 -9.73 -5.27 12.07
CA SER A 83 -9.02 -6.03 13.09
C SER A 83 -9.85 -6.26 14.35
N GLU A 84 -10.70 -5.29 14.75
CA GLU A 84 -11.64 -5.46 15.87
C GLU A 84 -12.60 -6.62 15.64
N VAL A 85 -13.11 -6.78 14.42
CA VAL A 85 -13.97 -7.92 14.05
C VAL A 85 -13.21 -9.24 14.16
N LEU A 86 -11.96 -9.29 13.63
CA LEU A 86 -11.14 -10.50 13.72
C LEU A 86 -10.86 -10.89 15.17
N LYS A 87 -10.40 -9.94 15.98
CA LYS A 87 -10.10 -10.19 17.39
C LYS A 87 -11.32 -10.70 18.17
N ALA A 88 -12.48 -10.13 17.90
CA ALA A 88 -13.72 -10.48 18.60
C ALA A 88 -14.30 -11.83 18.17
N LYS A 89 -14.23 -12.17 16.87
CA LYS A 89 -14.99 -13.30 16.33
C LYS A 89 -14.10 -14.39 15.68
N TYR A 90 -12.93 -14.03 15.17
CA TYR A 90 -12.09 -14.92 14.34
C TYR A 90 -10.62 -14.89 14.76
N PRO A 91 -10.31 -15.12 16.06
CA PRO A 91 -8.95 -14.93 16.59
C PRO A 91 -7.91 -15.86 15.98
N ASP A 92 -8.31 -16.97 15.35
CA ASP A 92 -7.41 -17.93 14.71
C ASP A 92 -7.09 -17.60 13.24
N VAL A 93 -7.79 -16.64 12.65
CA VAL A 93 -7.54 -16.20 11.27
C VAL A 93 -6.35 -15.27 11.24
N ILE A 94 -5.40 -15.52 10.34
CA ILE A 94 -4.21 -14.68 10.14
C ILE A 94 -4.59 -13.41 9.38
N LEU A 95 -4.30 -12.26 9.96
CA LEU A 95 -4.46 -10.96 9.31
C LEU A 95 -3.15 -10.55 8.61
N CYS A 96 -3.16 -10.58 7.28
CA CYS A 96 -2.05 -10.10 6.46
C CYS A 96 -2.42 -8.76 5.81
N VAL A 97 -1.60 -7.74 6.03
CA VAL A 97 -1.84 -6.38 5.55
C VAL A 97 -0.72 -5.92 4.61
N ASP A 98 -1.12 -5.50 3.43
CA ASP A 98 -0.25 -4.81 2.48
C ASP A 98 -0.19 -3.32 2.81
N THR A 99 0.94 -2.88 3.30
CA THR A 99 1.21 -1.48 3.63
C THR A 99 2.27 -0.86 2.73
N VAL A 100 2.48 -1.46 1.56
CA VAL A 100 3.55 -1.06 0.62
C VAL A 100 3.53 0.43 0.32
N SER A 101 2.37 1.04 0.13
CA SER A 101 2.27 2.46 -0.19
C SER A 101 1.83 3.35 0.97
N SER A 102 1.80 2.83 2.20
CA SER A 102 1.39 3.58 3.38
C SER A 102 2.39 3.53 4.54
N MET A 103 3.15 2.44 4.72
CA MET A 103 4.12 2.32 5.82
C MET A 103 5.20 3.41 5.74
N GLY A 104 5.31 4.20 6.80
CA GLY A 104 6.20 5.35 6.88
C GLY A 104 5.58 6.66 6.37
N GLY A 105 4.31 6.66 5.96
CA GLY A 105 3.55 7.86 5.57
C GLY A 105 2.18 7.95 6.23
N ASP A 106 1.63 6.83 6.67
CA ASP A 106 0.34 6.73 7.36
C ASP A 106 0.52 6.15 8.77
N PHE A 107 -0.50 6.31 9.62
CA PHE A 107 -0.52 5.75 10.96
C PHE A 107 -0.93 4.27 10.91
N ILE A 108 0.00 3.38 11.29
CA ILE A 108 -0.20 1.93 11.23
C ILE A 108 0.36 1.29 12.51
N PRO A 109 -0.43 1.24 13.59
CA PRO A 109 -0.02 0.61 14.85
C PRO A 109 -0.17 -0.91 14.75
N VAL A 110 0.83 -1.57 14.19
CA VAL A 110 0.84 -3.00 13.82
C VAL A 110 0.42 -3.89 14.98
N ASP A 111 1.01 -3.67 16.16
CA ASP A 111 0.74 -4.49 17.35
C ASP A 111 -0.65 -4.21 17.93
N GLU A 112 -1.05 -2.92 17.99
CA GLU A 112 -2.36 -2.52 18.49
C GLU A 112 -3.48 -3.08 17.61
N TRP A 113 -3.32 -3.03 16.29
CA TRP A 113 -4.27 -3.65 15.37
C TRP A 113 -4.17 -5.17 15.32
N GLY A 114 -3.12 -5.76 15.88
CA GLY A 114 -2.91 -7.21 15.87
C GLY A 114 -2.72 -7.76 14.45
N ILE A 115 -1.99 -7.02 13.63
CA ILE A 115 -1.62 -7.44 12.29
C ILE A 115 -0.58 -8.56 12.42
N ASP A 116 -0.88 -9.72 11.87
CA ASP A 116 0.03 -10.87 11.93
C ASP A 116 1.17 -10.79 10.92
N VAL A 117 0.87 -10.27 9.75
CA VAL A 117 1.85 -10.10 8.67
C VAL A 117 1.64 -8.73 8.05
N CYS A 118 2.57 -7.83 8.32
CA CYS A 118 2.60 -6.49 7.75
C CYS A 118 3.70 -6.41 6.71
N ILE A 119 3.37 -6.08 5.46
CA ILE A 119 4.35 -6.08 4.35
C ILE A 119 4.48 -4.68 3.78
N THR A 120 5.73 -4.22 3.65
CA THR A 120 6.06 -2.99 2.94
C THR A 120 7.26 -3.16 1.99
N SER A 121 7.67 -2.09 1.34
CA SER A 121 8.83 -2.05 0.45
C SER A 121 9.49 -0.68 0.44
N THR A 122 10.77 -0.66 0.06
CA THR A 122 11.62 0.52 0.21
C THR A 122 11.27 1.70 -0.70
N GLN A 123 10.69 1.46 -1.90
CA GLN A 123 10.49 2.46 -2.95
C GLN A 123 9.20 3.31 -2.81
N LYS A 124 8.57 3.31 -1.66
CA LYS A 124 7.35 4.10 -1.38
C LYS A 124 7.65 5.11 -0.27
N CYS A 125 6.86 5.12 0.78
CA CYS A 125 7.01 6.12 1.85
C CYS A 125 8.34 6.03 2.64
N LEU A 126 9.08 4.93 2.50
CA LEU A 126 10.45 4.83 3.03
C LEU A 126 11.49 5.59 2.20
N GLY A 127 11.15 6.06 1.00
CA GLY A 127 11.99 7.01 0.24
C GLY A 127 13.28 6.43 -0.36
N LEU A 128 13.37 5.12 -0.55
CA LEU A 128 14.56 4.44 -1.07
C LEU A 128 14.31 3.82 -2.46
N PRO A 129 15.35 3.43 -3.19
CA PRO A 129 15.19 2.70 -4.45
C PRO A 129 14.42 1.38 -4.28
N PRO A 130 13.75 0.87 -5.33
CA PRO A 130 13.14 -0.45 -5.32
C PRO A 130 14.21 -1.55 -5.21
N GLY A 131 13.87 -2.67 -4.54
CA GLY A 131 14.77 -3.83 -4.46
C GLY A 131 14.71 -4.58 -3.14
N MET A 132 14.05 -4.01 -2.10
CA MET A 132 13.88 -4.65 -0.81
C MET A 132 12.42 -4.63 -0.37
N ALA A 133 11.94 -5.77 0.12
CA ALA A 133 10.69 -5.88 0.86
C ALA A 133 10.99 -6.11 2.35
N ILE A 134 10.15 -5.55 3.21
CA ILE A 134 10.24 -5.66 4.66
C ILE A 134 8.93 -6.25 5.15
N ALA A 135 9.00 -7.18 6.09
CA ALA A 135 7.83 -7.77 6.72
C ALA A 135 8.00 -7.84 8.23
N SER A 136 6.99 -7.41 8.96
CA SER A 136 6.79 -7.76 10.36
C SER A 136 5.87 -8.97 10.43
N VAL A 137 6.23 -9.98 11.25
CA VAL A 137 5.49 -11.23 11.35
C VAL A 137 5.31 -11.60 12.81
N SER A 138 4.08 -11.87 13.23
CA SER A 138 3.77 -12.28 14.61
C SER A 138 4.25 -13.70 14.91
N ASP A 139 4.55 -13.97 16.18
CA ASP A 139 4.95 -15.31 16.63
C ASP A 139 3.87 -16.35 16.30
N ARG A 140 2.59 -16.01 16.48
CA ARG A 140 1.50 -16.95 16.18
C ARG A 140 1.40 -17.28 14.68
N ALA A 141 1.71 -16.32 13.81
CA ALA A 141 1.77 -16.59 12.37
C ALA A 141 2.95 -17.50 12.03
N LEU A 142 4.13 -17.30 12.64
CA LEU A 142 5.27 -18.19 12.47
C LEU A 142 4.98 -19.60 12.97
N GLU A 143 4.35 -19.76 14.13
CA GLU A 143 3.96 -21.08 14.64
C GLU A 143 2.97 -21.78 13.69
N LYS A 144 1.97 -21.07 13.17
CA LYS A 144 1.07 -21.60 12.15
C LYS A 144 1.83 -22.02 10.89
N ALA A 145 2.74 -21.19 10.41
CA ALA A 145 3.52 -21.45 9.20
C ALA A 145 4.34 -22.76 9.30
N LYS A 146 4.84 -23.12 10.48
CA LYS A 146 5.56 -24.38 10.70
C LYS A 146 4.72 -25.63 10.38
N THR A 147 3.40 -25.52 10.45
CA THR A 147 2.47 -26.61 10.14
C THR A 147 2.12 -26.74 8.65
N ILE A 148 2.47 -25.73 7.84
CA ILE A 148 2.09 -25.64 6.42
C ILE A 148 3.21 -26.21 5.55
N PRO A 149 2.94 -27.24 4.72
CA PRO A 149 3.92 -27.78 3.78
C PRO A 149 4.09 -26.88 2.55
N ASN A 150 5.17 -27.11 1.80
CA ASN A 150 5.41 -26.49 0.49
C ASN A 150 5.45 -24.95 0.48
N ARG A 151 5.98 -24.35 1.56
CA ARG A 151 6.13 -22.89 1.69
C ARG A 151 7.12 -22.27 0.68
N GLY A 152 7.88 -23.11 -0.03
CA GLY A 152 8.97 -22.70 -0.90
C GLY A 152 10.30 -22.67 -0.17
N LEU A 153 11.29 -21.99 -0.73
CA LEU A 153 12.62 -21.86 -0.11
C LEU A 153 12.99 -20.39 0.10
N TYR A 154 12.97 -19.59 -0.98
CA TYR A 154 13.47 -18.21 -0.95
C TYR A 154 12.61 -17.25 -0.10
N PHE A 155 11.28 -17.45 -0.13
CA PHE A 155 10.32 -16.65 0.61
C PHE A 155 9.70 -17.40 1.80
N ASP A 156 10.35 -18.46 2.30
CA ASP A 156 9.88 -19.17 3.48
C ASP A 156 10.12 -18.34 4.74
N TYR A 157 9.06 -17.78 5.31
CA TYR A 157 9.14 -16.96 6.52
C TYR A 157 9.64 -17.72 7.75
N VAL A 158 9.45 -19.05 7.81
CA VAL A 158 9.98 -19.88 8.89
C VAL A 158 11.51 -19.96 8.79
N GLU A 159 12.03 -20.15 7.58
CA GLU A 159 13.48 -20.20 7.36
C GLU A 159 14.11 -18.81 7.56
N LEU A 160 13.46 -17.75 7.05
CA LEU A 160 13.90 -16.36 7.27
C LEU A 160 13.98 -16.02 8.76
N ALA A 161 12.91 -16.31 9.53
CA ALA A 161 12.86 -16.05 10.97
C ALA A 161 13.93 -16.84 11.73
N LYS A 162 14.17 -18.10 11.35
CA LYS A 162 15.24 -18.90 11.94
C LYS A 162 16.61 -18.23 11.79
N PHE A 163 16.95 -17.71 10.60
CA PHE A 163 18.21 -17.00 10.41
C PHE A 163 18.28 -15.72 11.24
N VAL A 164 17.20 -14.93 11.28
CA VAL A 164 17.15 -13.69 12.07
C VAL A 164 17.36 -13.96 13.58
N HIS A 165 16.75 -15.00 14.11
CA HIS A 165 16.80 -15.30 15.56
C HIS A 165 18.02 -16.10 15.99
N GLU A 166 18.40 -17.14 15.22
CA GLU A 166 19.48 -18.07 15.60
C GLU A 166 20.85 -17.62 15.09
N LYS A 167 20.89 -16.87 14.00
CA LYS A 167 22.11 -16.39 13.34
C LYS A 167 22.04 -14.89 13.10
N PRO A 168 22.18 -14.06 14.14
CA PRO A 168 22.10 -12.61 14.00
C PRO A 168 22.96 -12.09 12.84
N PHE A 169 22.42 -11.14 12.08
CA PHE A 169 23.06 -10.55 10.89
C PHE A 169 23.24 -11.50 9.70
N GLN A 170 22.52 -12.63 9.67
CA GLN A 170 22.53 -13.56 8.54
C GLN A 170 21.14 -13.71 7.90
N TYR A 171 21.16 -14.09 6.63
CA TYR A 171 19.98 -14.46 5.85
C TYR A 171 20.25 -15.78 5.13
N PRO A 172 19.20 -16.54 4.72
CA PRO A 172 19.40 -17.80 3.97
C PRO A 172 20.01 -17.57 2.57
N SER A 173 19.97 -16.35 2.06
CA SER A 173 20.62 -15.90 0.81
C SER A 173 21.30 -14.57 1.03
N THR A 174 22.28 -14.22 0.18
CA THR A 174 22.99 -12.93 0.28
C THR A 174 22.01 -11.77 0.12
N PRO A 175 21.85 -10.91 1.14
CA PRO A 175 20.97 -9.76 1.05
C PRO A 175 21.60 -8.62 0.25
N SER A 176 20.77 -7.63 -0.12
CA SER A 176 21.28 -6.38 -0.70
C SER A 176 21.83 -5.47 0.40
N GLU A 177 23.13 -5.56 0.68
CA GLU A 177 23.79 -4.75 1.74
C GLU A 177 23.61 -3.25 1.49
N ALA A 178 23.71 -2.80 0.23
CA ALA A 178 23.52 -1.39 -0.11
C ALA A 178 22.12 -0.87 0.30
N HIS A 179 21.07 -1.69 0.12
CA HIS A 179 19.73 -1.33 0.58
C HIS A 179 19.62 -1.36 2.11
N MET A 180 20.32 -2.28 2.78
CA MET A 180 20.31 -2.36 4.23
C MET A 180 20.95 -1.11 4.87
N PHE A 181 22.13 -0.70 4.39
CA PHE A 181 22.77 0.54 4.86
C PHE A 181 21.93 1.78 4.55
N ALA A 182 21.33 1.83 3.36
CA ALA A 182 20.44 2.93 3.00
C ALA A 182 19.16 2.96 3.88
N LEU A 183 18.61 1.79 4.19
CA LEU A 183 17.44 1.68 5.08
C LEU A 183 17.77 2.09 6.51
N ASP A 184 18.90 1.65 7.04
CA ASP A 184 19.39 2.03 8.38
C ASP A 184 19.49 3.55 8.51
N TYR A 185 20.19 4.20 7.57
CA TYR A 185 20.28 5.67 7.53
C TYR A 185 18.90 6.33 7.40
N GLN A 186 18.04 5.82 6.53
CA GLN A 186 16.71 6.40 6.31
C GLN A 186 15.81 6.24 7.55
N LEU A 187 15.92 5.14 8.26
CA LEU A 187 15.19 4.95 9.51
C LEU A 187 15.64 5.96 10.58
N ASP A 188 16.93 6.25 10.67
CA ASP A 188 17.45 7.30 11.56
C ASP A 188 16.86 8.68 11.19
N CYS A 189 16.77 9.00 9.89
CA CYS A 189 16.13 10.24 9.44
C CYS A 189 14.64 10.29 9.80
N ILE A 190 13.91 9.18 9.60
CA ILE A 190 12.49 9.07 9.97
C ILE A 190 12.28 9.23 11.48
N LEU A 191 13.12 8.59 12.28
CA LEU A 191 13.05 8.68 13.74
C LEU A 191 13.43 10.08 14.24
N ALA A 192 14.37 10.76 13.59
CA ALA A 192 14.73 12.13 13.90
C ALA A 192 13.60 13.14 13.55
N GLU A 193 12.88 12.93 12.44
CA GLU A 193 11.66 13.68 12.12
C GLU A 193 10.56 13.41 13.14
N GLY A 194 10.49 12.17 13.62
CA GLY A 194 9.42 11.64 14.47
C GLY A 194 8.25 11.11 13.66
N VAL A 195 7.83 9.88 13.97
CA VAL A 195 6.78 9.16 13.20
C VAL A 195 5.48 9.94 13.14
N GLU A 196 5.05 10.56 14.26
CA GLU A 196 3.84 11.38 14.29
C GLU A 196 3.96 12.67 13.45
N ASN A 197 5.13 13.31 13.47
CA ASN A 197 5.37 14.51 12.66
C ASN A 197 5.37 14.16 11.17
N ARG A 198 5.98 13.03 10.82
CA ARG A 198 5.98 12.51 9.45
C ARG A 198 4.56 12.22 8.96
N TYR A 199 3.73 11.57 9.78
CA TYR A 199 2.31 11.35 9.46
C TYR A 199 1.56 12.68 9.26
N LYS A 200 1.73 13.65 10.17
CA LYS A 200 1.11 14.98 10.04
C LYS A 200 1.50 15.66 8.73
N ARG A 201 2.79 15.64 8.38
CA ARG A 201 3.29 16.21 7.12
C ARG A 201 2.64 15.54 5.90
N HIS A 202 2.47 14.22 5.91
CA HIS A 202 1.77 13.51 4.84
C HIS A 202 0.29 13.91 4.76
N CYS A 203 -0.40 14.07 5.89
CA CYS A 203 -1.77 14.56 5.92
C CYS A 203 -1.88 15.99 5.33
N GLU A 204 -0.96 16.89 5.68
CA GLU A 204 -0.94 18.25 5.16
C GLU A 204 -0.69 18.27 3.64
N MET A 205 0.25 17.49 3.15
CA MET A 205 0.49 17.36 1.71
C MET A 205 -0.71 16.77 0.97
N ALA A 206 -1.36 15.77 1.57
CA ALA A 206 -2.58 15.17 1.01
C ALA A 206 -3.69 16.21 0.86
N GLU A 207 -3.95 17.03 1.89
CA GLU A 207 -4.99 18.06 1.81
C GLU A 207 -4.66 19.14 0.76
N LEU A 208 -3.42 19.57 0.62
CA LEU A 208 -3.02 20.50 -0.45
C LEU A 208 -3.38 19.96 -1.84
N VAL A 209 -3.06 18.67 -2.09
CA VAL A 209 -3.37 18.03 -3.37
C VAL A 209 -4.88 17.82 -3.55
N ARG A 210 -5.58 17.42 -2.51
CA ARG A 210 -7.04 17.24 -2.53
C ARG A 210 -7.78 18.56 -2.76
N ASP A 211 -7.34 19.65 -2.12
CA ASP A 211 -7.92 20.98 -2.32
C ASP A 211 -7.71 21.47 -3.74
N TRP A 212 -6.51 21.23 -4.29
CA TRP A 212 -6.25 21.50 -5.69
C TRP A 212 -7.20 20.68 -6.60
N ALA A 213 -7.36 19.41 -6.31
CA ALA A 213 -8.23 18.51 -7.10
C ALA A 213 -9.70 18.92 -7.03
N ARG A 214 -10.21 19.27 -5.85
CA ARG A 214 -11.60 19.77 -5.66
C ARG A 214 -11.86 21.05 -6.44
N LYS A 215 -10.85 21.93 -6.58
CA LYS A 215 -10.95 23.19 -7.31
C LYS A 215 -10.87 23.02 -8.83
N ASN A 216 -10.05 22.11 -9.32
CA ASN A 216 -9.66 22.06 -10.73
C ASN A 216 -10.21 20.80 -11.46
N ALA A 217 -10.55 19.75 -10.72
CA ALA A 217 -10.97 18.46 -11.25
C ALA A 217 -11.95 17.76 -10.28
N GLU A 218 -11.90 16.42 -10.18
CA GLU A 218 -12.69 15.66 -9.21
C GLU A 218 -11.82 14.58 -8.54
N LEU A 219 -12.03 14.38 -7.23
CA LEU A 219 -11.47 13.22 -6.53
C LEU A 219 -12.16 11.93 -7.03
N TYR A 220 -11.37 10.86 -7.18
CA TYR A 220 -11.90 9.60 -7.69
C TYR A 220 -12.63 8.78 -6.63
N SER A 221 -12.02 8.64 -5.45
CA SER A 221 -12.47 7.71 -4.42
C SER A 221 -13.37 8.36 -3.37
N ASP A 222 -14.01 7.52 -2.56
CA ASP A 222 -14.81 7.93 -1.42
C ASP A 222 -14.08 8.97 -0.54
N PRO A 223 -14.66 10.16 -0.35
CA PRO A 223 -14.01 11.25 0.36
C PRO A 223 -13.70 10.96 1.83
N ASP A 224 -14.41 10.04 2.46
CA ASP A 224 -14.24 9.68 3.87
C ASP A 224 -13.05 8.74 4.12
N ASN A 225 -12.52 8.14 3.05
CA ASN A 225 -11.49 7.10 3.13
C ASN A 225 -10.31 7.35 2.18
N LEU A 226 -9.95 8.60 1.94
CA LEU A 226 -8.86 8.95 1.02
C LEU A 226 -7.48 8.62 1.59
N SER A 227 -6.60 8.13 0.72
CA SER A 227 -5.20 7.86 1.04
C SER A 227 -4.42 9.13 1.43
N VAL A 228 -3.59 9.05 2.47
CA VAL A 228 -2.70 10.16 2.87
C VAL A 228 -1.35 10.17 2.15
N THR A 229 -1.11 9.25 1.22
CA THR A 229 0.16 9.12 0.51
C THR A 229 0.05 9.28 -1.01
N VAL A 230 -1.16 9.14 -1.55
CA VAL A 230 -1.45 9.31 -2.98
C VAL A 230 -2.87 9.78 -3.20
N THR A 231 -3.06 10.77 -4.05
CA THR A 231 -4.40 11.24 -4.45
C THR A 231 -4.69 10.80 -5.88
N CYS A 232 -5.79 10.08 -6.08
CA CYS A 232 -6.31 9.71 -7.41
C CYS A 232 -7.36 10.72 -7.84
N ILE A 233 -7.20 11.27 -9.04
CA ILE A 233 -7.96 12.40 -9.56
C ILE A 233 -8.59 11.97 -10.88
N LYS A 234 -9.90 12.19 -11.06
CA LYS A 234 -10.56 12.05 -12.35
C LYS A 234 -10.08 13.16 -13.27
N ASN A 235 -9.66 12.79 -14.48
CA ASN A 235 -9.20 13.78 -15.44
C ASN A 235 -10.39 14.47 -16.12
N THR A 236 -10.96 15.46 -15.46
CA THR A 236 -12.03 16.33 -15.98
C THR A 236 -11.48 17.64 -16.58
N LEU A 237 -10.15 17.74 -16.78
CA LEU A 237 -9.47 18.95 -17.23
C LEU A 237 -9.70 19.28 -18.71
N GLY A 238 -10.21 18.32 -19.50
CA GLY A 238 -10.36 18.45 -20.95
C GLY A 238 -9.03 18.36 -21.73
N ILE A 239 -7.95 17.92 -21.08
CA ILE A 239 -6.61 17.75 -21.66
C ILE A 239 -6.19 16.29 -21.42
N PRO A 240 -5.68 15.57 -22.44
CA PRO A 240 -5.13 14.23 -22.25
C PRO A 240 -3.98 14.24 -21.23
N PHE A 241 -4.03 13.33 -20.24
CA PHE A 241 -3.01 13.27 -19.20
C PHE A 241 -1.57 13.13 -19.73
N PRO A 242 -1.28 12.36 -20.82
CA PRO A 242 0.06 12.30 -21.38
C PRO A 242 0.64 13.65 -21.78
N GLU A 243 -0.17 14.60 -22.25
CA GLU A 243 0.26 15.96 -22.62
C GLU A 243 0.65 16.76 -21.36
N ILE A 244 -0.19 16.67 -20.31
CA ILE A 244 0.10 17.28 -19.02
C ILE A 244 1.42 16.71 -18.47
N ASN A 245 1.55 15.38 -18.43
CA ASN A 245 2.72 14.71 -17.86
C ASN A 245 4.01 15.01 -18.62
N LYS A 246 3.93 15.14 -19.96
CA LYS A 246 5.07 15.55 -20.78
C LYS A 246 5.56 16.94 -20.38
N LYS A 247 4.64 17.91 -20.27
CA LYS A 247 4.97 19.29 -19.88
C LYS A 247 5.48 19.39 -18.44
N MET A 248 4.89 18.63 -17.52
CA MET A 248 5.38 18.54 -16.15
C MET A 248 6.79 17.91 -16.10
N GLY A 249 7.07 16.94 -16.98
CA GLY A 249 8.42 16.36 -17.15
C GLY A 249 9.47 17.38 -17.59
N GLU A 250 9.12 18.32 -18.47
CA GLU A 250 10.00 19.44 -18.88
C GLU A 250 10.33 20.37 -17.68
N ARG A 251 9.49 20.40 -16.65
CA ARG A 251 9.69 21.13 -15.39
C ARG A 251 10.31 20.30 -14.26
N GLY A 252 10.65 19.02 -14.53
CA GLY A 252 11.31 18.12 -13.57
C GLY A 252 10.35 17.27 -12.72
N TYR A 253 9.05 17.23 -13.02
CA TYR A 253 8.08 16.43 -12.29
C TYR A 253 7.59 15.24 -13.11
N LEU A 254 7.41 14.10 -12.44
CA LEU A 254 6.82 12.91 -13.04
C LEU A 254 5.53 12.55 -12.28
N LEU A 255 4.39 12.85 -12.88
CA LEU A 255 3.09 12.43 -12.35
C LEU A 255 2.74 11.04 -12.85
N SER A 256 1.88 10.34 -12.13
CA SER A 256 1.46 8.98 -12.50
C SER A 256 0.08 9.01 -13.17
N GLY A 257 -0.04 8.40 -14.35
CA GLY A 257 -1.35 8.14 -14.97
C GLY A 257 -2.19 7.19 -14.14
N GLY A 258 -3.46 7.01 -14.53
CA GLY A 258 -4.35 6.01 -13.97
C GLY A 258 -3.77 4.61 -14.08
N TYR A 259 -4.27 3.67 -13.28
CA TYR A 259 -3.78 2.30 -13.23
C TYR A 259 -4.88 1.30 -13.59
N GLY A 260 -4.53 0.25 -14.34
CA GLY A 260 -5.48 -0.79 -14.74
C GLY A 260 -6.68 -0.22 -15.50
N ALA A 261 -7.88 -0.48 -15.02
CA ALA A 261 -9.13 -0.02 -15.63
C ALA A 261 -9.30 1.52 -15.62
N LEU A 262 -8.52 2.24 -14.80
CA LEU A 262 -8.57 3.70 -14.64
C LEU A 262 -7.58 4.44 -15.52
N LYS A 263 -6.81 3.75 -16.37
CA LYS A 263 -5.66 4.29 -17.10
C LYS A 263 -5.95 5.55 -17.89
N GLU A 264 -7.10 5.61 -18.58
CA GLU A 264 -7.44 6.73 -19.47
C GLU A 264 -8.28 7.81 -18.78
N THR A 265 -8.82 7.52 -17.61
CA THR A 265 -9.83 8.36 -16.95
C THR A 265 -9.31 9.09 -15.73
N THR A 266 -8.18 8.67 -15.18
CA THR A 266 -7.61 9.26 -13.98
C THR A 266 -6.12 9.52 -14.10
N PHE A 267 -5.60 10.33 -13.19
CA PHE A 267 -4.18 10.44 -12.91
C PHE A 267 -3.96 10.52 -11.38
N ARG A 268 -2.72 10.34 -10.95
CA ARG A 268 -2.39 10.28 -9.53
C ARG A 268 -1.22 11.19 -9.20
N ILE A 269 -1.35 11.88 -8.08
CA ILE A 269 -0.27 12.67 -7.47
C ILE A 269 0.15 11.96 -6.19
N ALA A 270 1.41 11.51 -6.14
CA ALA A 270 2.01 10.97 -4.93
C ALA A 270 2.56 12.12 -4.07
N HIS A 271 2.32 12.02 -2.78
CA HIS A 271 2.83 12.94 -1.76
C HIS A 271 3.36 12.09 -0.59
N MET A 272 4.47 11.41 -0.83
CA MET A 272 5.04 10.41 0.07
C MET A 272 6.55 10.58 0.25
N ALA A 273 7.11 9.80 1.16
CA ALA A 273 8.53 9.76 1.48
C ALA A 273 9.03 11.07 2.09
N ASP A 274 10.13 11.61 1.59
CA ASP A 274 10.76 12.84 2.09
C ASP A 274 10.29 14.09 1.36
N THR A 275 9.27 13.96 0.49
CA THR A 275 8.64 15.12 -0.16
C THR A 275 8.17 16.12 0.88
N THR A 276 8.45 17.39 0.66
CA THR A 276 8.10 18.49 1.55
C THR A 276 6.81 19.19 1.11
N ILE A 277 6.19 19.90 2.04
CA ILE A 277 5.01 20.74 1.78
C ILE A 277 5.30 21.79 0.70
N ASP A 278 6.50 22.38 0.72
CA ASP A 278 6.87 23.43 -0.24
C ASP A 278 7.10 22.86 -1.64
N GLU A 279 7.63 21.63 -1.76
CA GLU A 279 7.74 20.94 -3.05
C GLU A 279 6.36 20.60 -3.62
N ILE A 280 5.39 20.18 -2.80
CA ILE A 280 4.00 19.98 -3.25
C ILE A 280 3.38 21.29 -3.72
N LYS A 281 3.54 22.38 -2.99
CA LYS A 281 3.03 23.72 -3.40
C LYS A 281 3.65 24.16 -4.72
N ALA A 282 4.96 24.01 -4.89
CA ALA A 282 5.66 24.37 -6.11
C ALA A 282 5.15 23.52 -7.30
N MET A 283 5.04 22.21 -7.11
CA MET A 283 4.52 21.29 -8.12
C MET A 283 3.09 21.62 -8.54
N LEU A 284 2.19 21.94 -7.58
CA LEU A 284 0.81 22.31 -7.88
C LEU A 284 0.71 23.63 -8.62
N LYS A 285 1.57 24.61 -8.31
CA LYS A 285 1.66 25.87 -9.06
C LYS A 285 2.10 25.63 -10.51
N ASP A 286 3.15 24.83 -10.70
CA ASP A 286 3.62 24.47 -12.05
C ASP A 286 2.54 23.70 -12.82
N LEU A 287 1.77 22.85 -12.17
CA LEU A 287 0.66 22.12 -12.78
C LEU A 287 -0.45 23.07 -13.25
N ASP A 288 -0.80 24.09 -12.46
CA ASP A 288 -1.78 25.12 -12.86
C ASP A 288 -1.31 25.89 -14.10
N GLU A 289 -0.01 26.27 -14.16
CA GLU A 289 0.58 26.96 -15.31
C GLU A 289 0.56 26.08 -16.55
N VAL A 290 0.95 24.81 -16.43
CA VAL A 290 0.92 23.84 -17.54
C VAL A 290 -0.48 23.65 -18.09
N ILE A 291 -1.48 23.51 -17.21
CA ILE A 291 -2.89 23.38 -17.62
C ILE A 291 -3.34 24.63 -18.38
N ALA A 292 -2.98 25.83 -17.90
CA ALA A 292 -3.32 27.09 -18.55
C ALA A 292 -2.66 27.21 -19.94
N GLU A 293 -1.38 26.85 -20.06
CA GLU A 293 -0.64 26.82 -21.34
C GLU A 293 -1.31 25.88 -22.33
N LEU A 294 -1.64 24.65 -21.92
CA LEU A 294 -2.23 23.64 -22.81
C LEU A 294 -3.66 24.03 -23.23
N LYS A 295 -4.45 24.63 -22.35
CA LYS A 295 -5.79 25.17 -22.71
C LYS A 295 -5.70 26.29 -23.74
N ALA A 296 -4.72 27.19 -23.60
CA ALA A 296 -4.50 28.28 -24.55
C ALA A 296 -4.02 27.78 -25.94
N GLN A 297 -3.34 26.65 -25.99
CA GLN A 297 -2.88 26.04 -27.26
C GLN A 297 -4.02 25.31 -28.01
N ASN A 298 -5.06 24.87 -27.29
CA ASN A 298 -6.18 24.11 -27.83
C ASN A 298 -7.44 24.98 -28.07
N ALA A 299 -7.39 26.28 -27.76
CA ALA A 299 -8.44 27.26 -27.99
C ALA A 299 -8.27 27.99 -29.34
#